data_e486f32e061b8de0ee44a5a11b763317
#
_entry.id   e486f32e061b8de0ee44a5a11b763317
#
_cell.length_a   1.000
_cell.length_b   1.000
_cell.length_c   1.000
_cell.angle_alpha   90.00
_cell.angle_beta   90.00
_cell.angle_gamma   90.00
#
_symmetry.space_group_name_H-M   'P 1'
#
loop_
_entity.id
_entity.type
_entity.pdbx_description
1 polymer ?
#
loop_
_entity_poly.entity_id
_entity_poly.type
_entity_poly.pdbx_seq_one_letter_code
_entity_poly.pdbx_strand_id
1 'polypeptide(L)'
;MKNSAKKSSSVKKVLKKIKPYSFYLILALVSAIISVSLTLYIPVLTGNAIDNIIDKGNVDFASVIQILVYIGVGIGGVALFQWIMTYFTNIVSYRTVRDFRREVFEKFNTVPLSYIDTTPHGDLISRVINDVDAVGDGLTQMFLQLFSGIVTIVGTLVFMLTINWKIALVVVVLTPLSLFVAAFIGKMTHNRFTRQQALNGDISSYVEEHIGNQRIVKAFSYEDRAFEEFEKYNDELLEVGFKAQFAGALANPSTRFVNALVYAAVGIMGALFAVAGTLSVGQLSCFLTYANQYTKPFNEVTGVLTQLQTGIAAAGRVFEVLEADNEIPDNSTKELEHCEGNVKIENVNFSYTKEKPLITNFSLDVKSGSHIAIVGPTGCGKTTFINLLMRFYDTDSGKISIDGVDIMDITRDNLRKCYGMVLQDSWLFNGTIVENLRYGNENATEEEVITAAKAAYAHSFIRRMSDGYNTVISDDGGNLSQGQKQLLCIARAMLTNPSILILDEATSSIDTLTEIRVQKAFAKMMKGKTSFVVAHRLSTIKESDVILVMKDGNIIEQGTHEELLAKGGFYNKLYNSQFAKQ
;
A
#
# COMPACT_ATOMS: atom_id res chain seq x y z
N MET A 1 4.62 22.34 14.83
CA MET A 1 3.85 21.78 15.96
C MET A 1 2.83 20.71 15.55
N LYS A 2 2.02 20.87 14.48
CA LYS A 2 1.06 19.82 14.01
C LYS A 2 1.72 18.46 13.68
N ASN A 3 2.87 18.44 13.00
CA ASN A 3 3.59 17.18 12.65
C ASN A 3 4.12 16.41 13.88
N SER A 4 4.53 17.09 14.94
CA SER A 4 5.02 16.44 16.17
C SER A 4 3.87 15.77 16.95
N ALA A 5 2.70 16.41 16.98
CA ALA A 5 1.50 15.85 17.63
C ALA A 5 0.96 14.62 16.86
N LYS A 6 0.98 14.66 15.52
CA LYS A 6 0.55 13.54 14.67
C LYS A 6 1.49 12.32 14.83
N LYS A 7 2.82 12.54 14.89
CA LYS A 7 3.81 11.50 15.15
C LYS A 7 3.63 10.84 16.53
N SER A 8 3.41 11.63 17.59
CA SER A 8 3.16 11.10 18.95
C SER A 8 1.88 10.28 19.02
N SER A 9 0.85 10.63 18.26
CA SER A 9 -0.39 9.87 18.17
C SER A 9 -0.16 8.51 17.50
N SER A 10 0.57 8.45 16.38
CA SER A 10 0.85 7.20 15.66
C SER A 10 1.61 6.20 16.52
N VAL A 11 2.63 6.65 17.28
CA VAL A 11 3.39 5.77 18.19
C VAL A 11 2.47 5.14 19.24
N LYS A 12 1.59 5.94 19.89
CA LYS A 12 0.65 5.41 20.89
C LYS A 12 -0.30 4.37 20.30
N LYS A 13 -0.76 4.58 19.07
CA LYS A 13 -1.66 3.66 18.37
C LYS A 13 -0.96 2.33 18.04
N VAL A 14 0.29 2.40 17.54
CA VAL A 14 1.12 1.21 17.30
C VAL A 14 1.35 0.43 18.60
N LEU A 15 1.73 1.10 19.68
CA LEU A 15 1.92 0.46 20.98
C LEU A 15 0.65 -0.22 21.49
N LYS A 16 -0.53 0.37 21.26
CA LYS A 16 -1.82 -0.26 21.58
C LYS A 16 -2.05 -1.54 20.80
N LYS A 17 -1.66 -1.59 19.54
CA LYS A 17 -1.76 -2.78 18.67
C LYS A 17 -0.79 -3.90 19.06
N ILE A 18 0.35 -3.55 19.64
CA ILE A 18 1.35 -4.51 20.12
C ILE A 18 0.95 -5.11 21.49
N LYS A 19 0.12 -4.42 22.26
CA LYS A 19 -0.29 -4.85 23.62
C LYS A 19 -0.73 -6.31 23.75
N PRO A 20 -1.50 -6.91 22.82
CA PRO A 20 -1.85 -8.33 22.86
C PRO A 20 -0.63 -9.27 22.85
N TYR A 21 0.49 -8.82 22.32
CA TYR A 21 1.73 -9.58 22.19
C TYR A 21 2.75 -9.29 23.30
N SER A 22 2.35 -8.57 24.38
CA SER A 22 3.22 -8.15 25.48
C SER A 22 3.95 -9.32 26.15
N PHE A 23 3.34 -10.49 26.24
CA PHE A 23 3.99 -11.70 26.78
C PHE A 23 5.27 -12.06 26.01
N TYR A 24 5.23 -12.06 24.68
CA TYR A 24 6.40 -12.34 23.86
C TYR A 24 7.45 -11.23 23.96
N LEU A 25 7.03 -9.96 24.14
CA LEU A 25 7.98 -8.86 24.39
C LEU A 25 8.70 -9.01 25.73
N ILE A 26 8.01 -9.44 26.77
CA ILE A 26 8.63 -9.71 28.07
C ILE A 26 9.65 -10.83 27.94
N LEU A 27 9.31 -11.93 27.24
CA LEU A 27 10.26 -13.02 26.99
C LEU A 27 11.48 -12.55 26.18
N ALA A 28 11.28 -11.73 25.17
CA ALA A 28 12.37 -11.12 24.40
C ALA A 28 13.27 -10.24 25.29
N LEU A 29 12.68 -9.39 26.14
CA LEU A 29 13.42 -8.53 27.08
C LEU A 29 14.21 -9.33 28.10
N VAL A 30 13.59 -10.35 28.70
CA VAL A 30 14.29 -11.24 29.65
C VAL A 30 15.45 -11.95 28.97
N SER A 31 15.24 -12.47 27.76
CA SER A 31 16.29 -13.10 26.97
C SER A 31 17.42 -12.13 26.62
N ALA A 32 17.09 -10.85 26.31
CA ALA A 32 18.07 -9.80 26.09
C ALA A 32 18.93 -9.55 27.35
N ILE A 33 18.29 -9.42 28.52
CA ILE A 33 18.99 -9.20 29.79
C ILE A 33 19.96 -10.35 30.07
N ILE A 34 19.51 -11.59 29.91
CA ILE A 34 20.35 -12.76 30.14
C ILE A 34 21.52 -12.80 29.14
N SER A 35 21.24 -12.63 27.85
CA SER A 35 22.23 -12.63 26.78
C SER A 35 23.31 -11.56 27.01
N VAL A 36 22.88 -10.33 27.30
CA VAL A 36 23.82 -9.21 27.56
C VAL A 36 24.58 -9.45 28.85
N SER A 37 23.98 -9.94 29.93
CA SER A 37 24.66 -10.24 31.18
C SER A 37 25.75 -11.29 31.00
N LEU A 38 25.47 -12.35 30.24
CA LEU A 38 26.49 -13.35 29.86
C LEU A 38 27.58 -12.73 29.01
N THR A 39 27.24 -11.90 28.02
CA THR A 39 28.19 -11.18 27.16
C THR A 39 29.13 -10.30 27.98
N LEU A 40 28.62 -9.62 29.01
CA LEU A 40 29.40 -8.75 29.89
C LEU A 40 30.21 -9.53 30.92
N TYR A 41 29.84 -10.77 31.25
CA TYR A 41 30.63 -11.61 32.15
C TYR A 41 31.83 -12.25 31.47
N ILE A 42 31.81 -12.50 30.16
CA ILE A 42 32.91 -13.09 29.40
C ILE A 42 34.21 -12.29 29.53
N PRO A 43 34.27 -10.93 29.43
CA PRO A 43 35.48 -10.14 29.68
C PRO A 43 36.06 -10.33 31.07
N VAL A 44 35.22 -10.51 32.10
CA VAL A 44 35.72 -10.80 33.47
C VAL A 44 36.43 -12.15 33.50
N LEU A 45 35.85 -13.19 32.92
CA LEU A 45 36.50 -14.49 32.80
C LEU A 45 37.81 -14.40 32.01
N THR A 46 37.81 -13.65 30.91
CA THR A 46 39.04 -13.43 30.12
C THR A 46 40.12 -12.72 30.94
N GLY A 47 39.74 -11.71 31.72
CA GLY A 47 40.64 -11.02 32.63
C GLY A 47 41.24 -11.96 33.68
N ASN A 48 40.40 -12.79 34.30
CA ASN A 48 40.84 -13.80 35.27
C ASN A 48 41.80 -14.84 34.61
N ALA A 49 41.53 -15.23 33.35
CA ALA A 49 42.45 -16.12 32.64
C ALA A 49 43.83 -15.47 32.39
N ILE A 50 43.83 -14.18 32.06
CA ILE A 50 45.08 -13.41 31.87
C ILE A 50 45.84 -13.29 33.19
N ASP A 51 45.15 -13.04 34.29
CA ASP A 51 45.78 -12.93 35.61
C ASP A 51 46.39 -14.25 36.11
N ASN A 52 45.97 -15.42 35.60
CA ASN A 52 46.57 -16.72 35.85
C ASN A 52 47.79 -17.05 34.94
N ILE A 53 48.15 -16.13 34.02
CA ILE A 53 49.32 -16.23 33.15
C ILE A 53 50.35 -15.17 33.64
N ILE A 54 50.94 -15.38 34.83
CA ILE A 54 51.62 -14.30 35.55
C ILE A 54 53.09 -14.10 35.10
N ASP A 55 53.83 -15.19 34.74
CA ASP A 55 55.23 -15.09 34.38
C ASP A 55 55.66 -16.21 33.43
N LYS A 56 56.83 -16.01 32.78
CA LYS A 56 57.45 -17.01 31.92
C LYS A 56 57.78 -18.28 32.72
N GLY A 57 57.04 -19.34 32.53
CA GLY A 57 57.14 -20.61 33.21
C GLY A 57 56.28 -20.79 34.47
N ASN A 58 55.45 -19.79 34.82
CA ASN A 58 54.52 -19.86 35.95
C ASN A 58 53.05 -19.63 35.46
N VAL A 59 52.54 -20.60 34.70
CA VAL A 59 51.15 -20.57 34.17
C VAL A 59 50.37 -21.69 34.85
N ASP A 60 49.25 -21.33 35.47
CA ASP A 60 48.28 -22.31 35.98
C ASP A 60 47.37 -22.78 34.83
N PHE A 61 47.86 -23.77 34.06
CA PHE A 61 47.09 -24.35 32.94
C PHE A 61 45.79 -24.97 33.38
N ALA A 62 45.65 -25.50 34.59
CA ALA A 62 44.44 -26.12 35.06
C ALA A 62 43.31 -25.08 35.22
N SER A 63 43.64 -23.96 35.89
CA SER A 63 42.70 -22.84 36.05
C SER A 63 42.36 -22.17 34.72
N VAL A 64 43.35 -21.97 33.84
CA VAL A 64 43.10 -21.38 32.50
C VAL A 64 42.17 -22.26 31.66
N ILE A 65 42.39 -23.58 31.60
CA ILE A 65 41.51 -24.52 30.86
C ILE A 65 40.10 -24.49 31.43
N GLN A 66 39.92 -24.48 32.76
CA GLN A 66 38.63 -24.41 33.40
C GLN A 66 37.87 -23.11 33.01
N ILE A 67 38.60 -21.97 33.02
CA ILE A 67 38.01 -20.67 32.62
C ILE A 67 37.64 -20.69 31.14
N LEU A 68 38.44 -21.28 30.26
CA LEU A 68 38.11 -21.42 28.84
C LEU A 68 36.82 -22.23 28.61
N VAL A 69 36.62 -23.29 29.39
CA VAL A 69 35.37 -24.07 29.35
C VAL A 69 34.19 -23.18 29.76
N TYR A 70 34.33 -22.39 30.83
CA TYR A 70 33.25 -21.46 31.25
C TYR A 70 32.95 -20.38 30.18
N ILE A 71 33.99 -19.86 29.52
CA ILE A 71 33.83 -18.94 28.38
C ILE A 71 33.05 -19.63 27.23
N GLY A 72 33.42 -20.87 26.90
CA GLY A 72 32.73 -21.65 25.87
C GLY A 72 31.24 -21.87 26.17
N VAL A 73 30.92 -22.26 27.41
CA VAL A 73 29.55 -22.40 27.87
C VAL A 73 28.83 -21.05 27.86
N GLY A 74 29.51 -19.97 28.28
CA GLY A 74 28.97 -18.60 28.24
C GLY A 74 28.62 -18.14 26.83
N ILE A 75 29.50 -18.37 25.85
CA ILE A 75 29.24 -18.04 24.43
C ILE A 75 28.07 -18.84 23.90
N GLY A 76 27.97 -20.14 24.21
CA GLY A 76 26.79 -20.96 23.87
C GLY A 76 25.50 -20.41 24.46
N GLY A 77 25.54 -19.97 25.72
CA GLY A 77 24.41 -19.31 26.39
C GLY A 77 24.04 -17.99 25.72
N VAL A 78 25.01 -17.14 25.39
CA VAL A 78 24.77 -15.88 24.64
C VAL A 78 24.06 -16.16 23.32
N ALA A 79 24.57 -17.12 22.53
CA ALA A 79 23.98 -17.47 21.24
C ALA A 79 22.54 -17.98 21.37
N LEU A 80 22.26 -18.83 22.36
CA LEU A 80 20.95 -19.37 22.64
C LEU A 80 19.96 -18.26 23.01
N PHE A 81 20.29 -17.41 23.99
CA PHE A 81 19.39 -16.36 24.43
C PHE A 81 19.23 -15.24 23.41
N GLN A 82 20.26 -14.94 22.60
CA GLN A 82 20.16 -14.04 21.46
C GLN A 82 19.20 -14.57 20.39
N TRP A 83 19.27 -15.87 20.09
CA TRP A 83 18.34 -16.52 19.17
C TRP A 83 16.91 -16.47 19.69
N ILE A 84 16.68 -16.78 20.98
CA ILE A 84 15.37 -16.71 21.63
C ILE A 84 14.82 -15.29 21.58
N MET A 85 15.62 -14.27 21.89
CA MET A 85 15.23 -12.86 21.81
C MET A 85 14.79 -12.49 20.40
N THR A 86 15.59 -12.84 19.39
CA THR A 86 15.27 -12.55 17.98
C THR A 86 14.00 -13.28 17.54
N TYR A 87 13.82 -14.53 17.93
CA TYR A 87 12.64 -15.33 17.61
C TYR A 87 11.36 -14.68 18.15
N PHE A 88 11.31 -14.30 19.43
CA PHE A 88 10.13 -13.66 20.01
C PHE A 88 9.89 -12.26 19.47
N THR A 89 10.95 -11.49 19.21
CA THR A 89 10.82 -10.17 18.56
C THR A 89 10.19 -10.30 17.18
N ASN A 90 10.63 -11.26 16.37
CA ASN A 90 10.07 -11.50 15.05
C ASN A 90 8.61 -11.95 15.12
N ILE A 91 8.23 -12.81 16.08
CA ILE A 91 6.82 -13.17 16.28
C ILE A 91 5.95 -11.94 16.51
N VAL A 92 6.38 -11.01 17.36
CA VAL A 92 5.63 -9.79 17.64
C VAL A 92 5.51 -8.93 16.40
N SER A 93 6.61 -8.71 15.70
CA SER A 93 6.65 -7.88 14.49
C SER A 93 5.75 -8.45 13.39
N TYR A 94 5.96 -9.72 13.00
CA TYR A 94 5.19 -10.34 11.90
C TYR A 94 3.70 -10.52 12.21
N ARG A 95 3.34 -10.81 13.47
CA ARG A 95 1.92 -10.84 13.86
C ARG A 95 1.29 -9.46 13.81
N THR A 96 2.00 -8.43 14.22
CA THR A 96 1.53 -7.04 14.12
C THR A 96 1.36 -6.62 12.66
N VAL A 97 2.32 -6.95 11.78
CA VAL A 97 2.24 -6.72 10.32
C VAL A 97 1.02 -7.43 9.72
N ARG A 98 0.82 -8.71 10.05
CA ARG A 98 -0.35 -9.48 9.60
C ARG A 98 -1.66 -8.80 10.00
N ASP A 99 -1.76 -8.37 11.26
CA ASP A 99 -3.00 -7.78 11.78
C ASP A 99 -3.26 -6.41 11.13
N PHE A 100 -2.22 -5.57 10.94
CA PHE A 100 -2.35 -4.32 10.19
C PHE A 100 -2.79 -4.55 8.74
N ARG A 101 -2.14 -5.51 8.04
CA ARG A 101 -2.48 -5.81 6.63
C ARG A 101 -3.92 -6.26 6.49
N ARG A 102 -4.38 -7.12 7.40
CA ARG A 102 -5.77 -7.56 7.46
C ARG A 102 -6.72 -6.39 7.70
N GLU A 103 -6.47 -5.57 8.72
CA GLU A 103 -7.35 -4.44 9.05
C GLU A 103 -7.42 -3.39 7.93
N VAL A 104 -6.29 -3.10 7.27
CA VAL A 104 -6.27 -2.17 6.13
C VAL A 104 -7.07 -2.74 4.96
N PHE A 105 -6.92 -4.03 4.68
CA PHE A 105 -7.70 -4.69 3.62
C PHE A 105 -9.20 -4.73 3.94
N GLU A 106 -9.58 -5.08 5.15
CA GLU A 106 -10.97 -5.02 5.62
C GLU A 106 -11.53 -3.60 5.53
N LYS A 107 -10.70 -2.58 5.83
CA LYS A 107 -11.09 -1.17 5.75
C LYS A 107 -11.42 -0.74 4.32
N PHE A 108 -10.71 -1.22 3.31
CA PHE A 108 -11.03 -0.91 1.90
C PHE A 108 -12.42 -1.39 1.48
N ASN A 109 -12.96 -2.42 2.12
CA ASN A 109 -14.32 -2.88 1.87
C ASN A 109 -15.39 -2.02 2.56
N THR A 110 -15.00 -1.10 3.43
CA THR A 110 -15.94 -0.29 4.24
C THR A 110 -15.83 1.22 3.99
N VAL A 111 -14.81 1.67 3.27
CA VAL A 111 -14.70 3.08 2.86
C VAL A 111 -15.59 3.37 1.66
N PRO A 112 -16.10 4.60 1.50
CA PRO A 112 -16.87 4.98 0.33
C PRO A 112 -16.02 4.93 -0.93
N LEU A 113 -16.64 4.66 -2.07
CA LEU A 113 -15.95 4.60 -3.36
C LEU A 113 -15.22 5.91 -3.69
N SER A 114 -15.75 7.05 -3.24
CA SER A 114 -15.10 8.37 -3.38
C SER A 114 -13.69 8.42 -2.79
N TYR A 115 -13.42 7.68 -1.71
CA TYR A 115 -12.09 7.58 -1.13
C TYR A 115 -11.11 6.83 -2.06
N ILE A 116 -11.60 5.76 -2.70
CA ILE A 116 -10.82 4.95 -3.66
C ILE A 116 -10.54 5.76 -4.93
N ASP A 117 -11.57 6.42 -5.48
CA ASP A 117 -11.48 7.18 -6.73
C ASP A 117 -10.59 8.43 -6.62
N THR A 118 -10.55 9.06 -5.43
CA THR A 118 -9.74 10.28 -5.20
C THR A 118 -8.30 9.97 -4.81
N THR A 119 -7.98 8.73 -4.45
CA THR A 119 -6.64 8.34 -4.03
C THR A 119 -5.95 7.51 -5.12
N PRO A 120 -4.72 7.84 -5.54
CA PRO A 120 -4.01 7.03 -6.53
C PRO A 120 -3.91 5.56 -6.11
N HIS A 121 -4.29 4.64 -6.98
CA HIS A 121 -4.32 3.19 -6.68
C HIS A 121 -2.95 2.67 -6.22
N GLY A 122 -1.86 3.15 -6.83
CA GLY A 122 -0.49 2.79 -6.42
C GLY A 122 -0.18 3.19 -4.97
N ASP A 123 -0.72 4.32 -4.49
CA ASP A 123 -0.57 4.76 -3.10
C ASP A 123 -1.35 3.83 -2.15
N LEU A 124 -2.58 3.45 -2.51
CA LEU A 124 -3.38 2.50 -1.71
C LEU A 124 -2.69 1.14 -1.60
N ILE A 125 -2.17 0.60 -2.71
CA ILE A 125 -1.42 -0.66 -2.74
C ILE A 125 -0.15 -0.55 -1.88
N SER A 126 0.59 0.56 -2.02
CA SER A 126 1.80 0.81 -1.24
C SER A 126 1.53 0.86 0.27
N ARG A 127 0.39 1.38 0.70
CA ARG A 127 -0.02 1.41 2.12
C ARG A 127 -0.25 0.01 2.70
N VAL A 128 -0.79 -0.93 1.92
CA VAL A 128 -1.01 -2.32 2.36
C VAL A 128 0.28 -3.13 2.39
N ILE A 129 1.17 -2.90 1.43
CA ILE A 129 2.37 -3.71 1.25
C ILE A 129 3.56 -3.01 1.92
N ASN A 130 4.03 -1.92 1.33
CA ASN A 130 5.30 -1.30 1.71
C ASN A 130 5.25 -0.60 3.07
N ASP A 131 4.17 0.15 3.36
CA ASP A 131 4.08 0.87 4.62
C ASP A 131 3.88 -0.07 5.81
N VAL A 132 3.07 -1.11 5.66
CA VAL A 132 2.90 -2.11 6.72
C VAL A 132 4.19 -2.87 6.99
N ASP A 133 4.97 -3.21 5.95
CA ASP A 133 6.27 -3.85 6.10
C ASP A 133 7.29 -2.89 6.75
N ALA A 134 7.31 -1.61 6.37
CA ALA A 134 8.17 -0.60 7.00
C ALA A 134 7.84 -0.40 8.50
N VAL A 135 6.57 -0.53 8.92
CA VAL A 135 6.20 -0.58 10.35
C VAL A 135 6.81 -1.80 11.02
N GLY A 136 6.72 -2.98 10.38
CA GLY A 136 7.30 -4.22 10.91
C GLY A 136 8.81 -4.15 11.09
N ASP A 137 9.52 -3.63 10.10
CA ASP A 137 10.97 -3.45 10.14
C ASP A 137 11.37 -2.45 11.24
N GLY A 138 10.65 -1.33 11.35
CA GLY A 138 10.84 -0.35 12.40
C GLY A 138 10.64 -0.95 13.79
N LEU A 139 9.63 -1.79 13.98
CA LEU A 139 9.39 -2.50 15.25
C LEU A 139 10.49 -3.51 15.56
N THR A 140 10.90 -4.31 14.59
CA THR A 140 11.96 -5.31 14.77
C THR A 140 13.26 -4.63 15.19
N GLN A 141 13.69 -3.60 14.47
CA GLN A 141 14.90 -2.85 14.80
C GLN A 141 14.79 -2.15 16.15
N MET A 142 13.64 -1.54 16.44
CA MET A 142 13.40 -0.91 17.74
C MET A 142 13.58 -1.91 18.89
N PHE A 143 12.95 -3.07 18.85
CA PHE A 143 13.03 -4.03 19.95
C PHE A 143 14.42 -4.65 20.08
N LEU A 144 15.04 -5.06 18.97
CA LEU A 144 16.39 -5.65 19.00
C LEU A 144 17.42 -4.67 19.54
N GLN A 145 17.43 -3.45 19.01
CA GLN A 145 18.47 -2.47 19.36
C GLN A 145 18.21 -1.76 20.69
N LEU A 146 16.95 -1.43 21.04
CA LEU A 146 16.64 -0.81 22.32
C LEU A 146 16.84 -1.78 23.48
N PHE A 147 16.38 -3.05 23.34
CA PHE A 147 16.54 -4.01 24.42
C PHE A 147 18.01 -4.35 24.65
N SER A 148 18.75 -4.73 23.61
CA SER A 148 20.17 -5.03 23.75
C SER A 148 21.01 -3.79 24.08
N GLY A 149 20.76 -2.65 23.42
CA GLY A 149 21.54 -1.43 23.58
C GLY A 149 21.42 -0.81 24.97
N ILE A 150 20.19 -0.65 25.49
CA ILE A 150 19.98 -0.09 26.84
C ILE A 150 20.57 -1.02 27.90
N VAL A 151 20.33 -2.33 27.80
CA VAL A 151 20.88 -3.31 28.76
C VAL A 151 22.40 -3.32 28.68
N THR A 152 23.01 -3.22 27.48
CA THR A 152 24.46 -3.14 27.30
C THR A 152 25.04 -1.88 27.94
N ILE A 153 24.43 -0.69 27.70
CA ILE A 153 24.92 0.57 28.29
C ILE A 153 24.88 0.49 29.83
N VAL A 154 23.71 0.13 30.39
CA VAL A 154 23.54 0.06 31.85
C VAL A 154 24.42 -1.03 32.46
N GLY A 155 24.41 -2.23 31.89
CA GLY A 155 25.21 -3.35 32.37
C GLY A 155 26.71 -3.07 32.32
N THR A 156 27.22 -2.55 31.19
CA THR A 156 28.64 -2.19 31.03
C THR A 156 29.06 -1.13 32.05
N LEU A 157 28.21 -0.11 32.28
CA LEU A 157 28.46 0.92 33.29
C LEU A 157 28.58 0.31 34.69
N VAL A 158 27.61 -0.56 35.06
CA VAL A 158 27.66 -1.25 36.37
C VAL A 158 28.97 -2.04 36.53
N PHE A 159 29.34 -2.87 35.55
CA PHE A 159 30.57 -3.65 35.60
C PHE A 159 31.80 -2.75 35.66
N MET A 160 31.90 -1.67 34.89
CA MET A 160 33.01 -0.72 34.96
C MET A 160 33.14 -0.07 36.34
N LEU A 161 32.01 0.32 36.97
CA LEU A 161 32.02 0.92 38.31
C LEU A 161 32.50 -0.04 39.41
N THR A 162 32.23 -1.36 39.26
CA THR A 162 32.69 -2.37 40.23
C THR A 162 34.20 -2.60 40.16
N ILE A 163 34.84 -2.39 38.98
CA ILE A 163 36.28 -2.55 38.80
C ILE A 163 37.02 -1.29 39.23
N ASN A 164 36.73 -0.14 38.62
CA ASN A 164 37.36 1.12 38.95
C ASN A 164 36.50 2.32 38.52
N TRP A 165 35.90 3.04 39.50
CA TRP A 165 35.01 4.16 39.22
C TRP A 165 35.68 5.35 38.52
N LYS A 166 37.03 5.56 38.75
CA LYS A 166 37.75 6.68 38.15
C LYS A 166 37.92 6.49 36.64
N ILE A 167 38.24 5.28 36.20
CA ILE A 167 38.36 4.96 34.77
C ILE A 167 36.97 4.93 34.12
N ALA A 168 35.95 4.42 34.84
CA ALA A 168 34.57 4.44 34.37
C ALA A 168 34.10 5.87 34.07
N LEU A 169 34.44 6.85 34.93
CA LEU A 169 34.10 8.27 34.73
C LEU A 169 34.71 8.80 33.42
N VAL A 170 35.97 8.43 33.10
CA VAL A 170 36.63 8.85 31.85
C VAL A 170 35.85 8.34 30.63
N VAL A 171 35.46 7.06 30.64
CA VAL A 171 34.65 6.47 29.55
C VAL A 171 33.33 7.22 29.40
N VAL A 172 32.60 7.44 30.49
CA VAL A 172 31.30 8.10 30.48
C VAL A 172 31.40 9.54 29.99
N VAL A 173 32.45 10.27 30.35
CA VAL A 173 32.62 11.67 29.90
C VAL A 173 33.07 11.78 28.45
N LEU A 174 33.92 10.86 27.99
CA LEU A 174 34.44 10.94 26.61
C LEU A 174 33.51 10.32 25.56
N THR A 175 32.71 9.32 25.90
CA THR A 175 31.84 8.64 24.92
C THR A 175 30.80 9.57 24.25
N PRO A 176 30.14 10.52 24.94
CA PRO A 176 29.24 11.46 24.30
C PRO A 176 29.87 12.29 23.18
N LEU A 177 31.22 12.44 23.19
CA LEU A 177 31.95 13.12 22.11
C LEU A 177 31.73 12.41 20.75
N SER A 178 31.67 11.08 20.75
CA SER A 178 31.40 10.32 19.52
C SER A 178 30.00 10.59 18.96
N LEU A 179 28.97 10.74 19.84
CA LEU A 179 27.64 11.13 19.44
C LEU A 179 27.60 12.56 18.86
N PHE A 180 28.33 13.48 19.51
CA PHE A 180 28.40 14.86 19.04
C PHE A 180 29.01 14.93 17.64
N VAL A 181 30.11 14.20 17.40
CA VAL A 181 30.77 14.10 16.09
C VAL A 181 29.83 13.47 15.05
N ALA A 182 29.15 12.36 15.40
CA ALA A 182 28.19 11.71 14.51
C ALA A 182 27.02 12.65 14.16
N ALA A 183 26.47 13.35 15.14
CA ALA A 183 25.37 14.29 14.93
C ALA A 183 25.79 15.51 14.08
N PHE A 184 27.01 16.01 14.28
CA PHE A 184 27.56 17.11 13.48
C PHE A 184 27.72 16.71 12.01
N ILE A 185 28.31 15.53 11.74
CA ILE A 185 28.46 15.01 10.37
C ILE A 185 27.08 14.73 9.77
N GLY A 186 26.17 14.10 10.51
CA GLY A 186 24.81 13.83 10.06
C GLY A 186 24.05 15.11 9.64
N LYS A 187 24.18 16.19 10.42
CA LYS A 187 23.60 17.49 10.08
C LYS A 187 24.24 18.09 8.82
N MET A 188 25.55 17.97 8.66
CA MET A 188 26.29 18.48 7.50
C MET A 188 25.90 17.73 6.20
N THR A 189 25.60 16.44 6.30
CA THR A 189 25.29 15.58 5.15
C THR A 189 23.81 15.54 4.79
N HIS A 190 22.91 15.90 5.71
CA HIS A 190 21.45 15.79 5.54
C HIS A 190 20.95 16.44 4.25
N ASN A 191 21.32 17.69 3.98
CA ASN A 191 20.85 18.42 2.79
C ASN A 191 21.35 17.76 1.49
N ARG A 192 22.57 17.19 1.51
CA ARG A 192 23.15 16.50 0.34
C ARG A 192 22.40 15.20 0.03
N PHE A 193 22.12 14.39 1.06
CA PHE A 193 21.31 13.19 0.90
C PHE A 193 19.87 13.50 0.45
N THR A 194 19.27 14.57 0.98
CA THR A 194 17.93 15.01 0.55
C THR A 194 17.93 15.40 -0.94
N ARG A 195 18.97 16.13 -1.40
CA ARG A 195 19.10 16.49 -2.84
C ARG A 195 19.34 15.26 -3.69
N GLN A 196 20.21 14.35 -3.27
CA GLN A 196 20.43 13.07 -3.96
C GLN A 196 19.14 12.26 -4.10
N GLN A 197 18.35 12.19 -3.02
CA GLN A 197 17.08 11.47 -3.05
C GLN A 197 16.06 12.13 -4.00
N ALA A 198 16.02 13.46 -4.05
CA ALA A 198 15.17 14.18 -4.99
C ALA A 198 15.57 13.88 -6.45
N LEU A 199 16.88 13.95 -6.77
CA LEU A 199 17.37 13.63 -8.12
C LEU A 199 17.12 12.17 -8.50
N ASN A 200 17.23 11.22 -7.57
CA ASN A 200 16.85 9.84 -7.84
C ASN A 200 15.36 9.73 -8.21
N GLY A 201 14.49 10.51 -7.55
CA GLY A 201 13.07 10.60 -7.88
C GLY A 201 12.86 11.16 -9.29
N ASP A 202 13.54 12.27 -9.62
CA ASP A 202 13.45 12.92 -10.93
C ASP A 202 13.89 11.98 -12.07
N ILE A 203 15.03 11.27 -11.89
CA ILE A 203 15.51 10.27 -12.86
C ILE A 203 14.52 9.11 -12.99
N SER A 204 14.00 8.60 -11.87
CA SER A 204 13.04 7.49 -11.91
C SER A 204 11.78 7.88 -12.70
N SER A 205 11.24 9.08 -12.45
CA SER A 205 10.07 9.60 -13.18
C SER A 205 10.37 9.78 -14.67
N TYR A 206 11.56 10.31 -14.99
CA TYR A 206 11.98 10.49 -16.38
C TYR A 206 12.09 9.15 -17.12
N VAL A 207 12.73 8.16 -16.49
CA VAL A 207 12.89 6.80 -17.07
C VAL A 207 11.52 6.11 -17.23
N GLU A 208 10.64 6.21 -16.24
CA GLU A 208 9.29 5.65 -16.30
C GLU A 208 8.47 6.25 -17.45
N GLU A 209 8.51 7.57 -17.60
CA GLU A 209 7.84 8.29 -18.71
C GLU A 209 8.35 7.83 -20.08
N HIS A 210 9.68 7.75 -20.26
CA HIS A 210 10.27 7.40 -21.55
C HIS A 210 10.13 5.91 -21.89
N ILE A 211 10.26 4.99 -20.91
CA ILE A 211 10.04 3.56 -21.14
C ILE A 211 8.55 3.30 -21.42
N GLY A 212 7.64 3.91 -20.66
CA GLY A 212 6.20 3.77 -20.85
C GLY A 212 5.74 4.24 -22.23
N ASN A 213 6.40 5.28 -22.76
CA ASN A 213 6.09 5.88 -24.06
C ASN A 213 7.14 5.60 -25.15
N GLN A 214 7.91 4.50 -25.03
CA GLN A 214 9.00 4.18 -25.95
C GLN A 214 8.58 4.11 -27.44
N ARG A 215 7.33 3.71 -27.71
CA ARG A 215 6.78 3.72 -29.07
C ARG A 215 6.69 5.15 -29.65
N ILE A 216 6.34 6.12 -28.82
CA ILE A 216 6.25 7.54 -29.22
C ILE A 216 7.65 8.11 -29.42
N VAL A 217 8.58 7.84 -28.49
CA VAL A 217 9.99 8.24 -28.60
C VAL A 217 10.57 7.78 -29.93
N LYS A 218 10.36 6.50 -30.29
CA LYS A 218 10.82 5.94 -31.58
C LYS A 218 10.09 6.52 -32.79
N ALA A 219 8.77 6.72 -32.70
CA ALA A 219 8.00 7.26 -33.82
C ALA A 219 8.41 8.67 -34.22
N PHE A 220 8.91 9.46 -33.26
CA PHE A 220 9.39 10.83 -33.49
C PHE A 220 10.92 10.94 -33.57
N SER A 221 11.65 9.81 -33.53
CA SER A 221 13.14 9.78 -33.52
C SER A 221 13.72 10.70 -32.45
N TYR A 222 13.17 10.61 -31.24
CA TYR A 222 13.51 11.49 -30.12
C TYR A 222 14.60 10.90 -29.21
N GLU A 223 15.19 9.75 -29.57
CA GLU A 223 16.13 8.99 -28.74
C GLU A 223 17.34 9.80 -28.33
N ASP A 224 17.97 10.50 -29.25
CA ASP A 224 19.20 11.28 -28.98
C ASP A 224 18.92 12.42 -27.98
N ARG A 225 17.80 13.11 -28.14
CA ARG A 225 17.40 14.19 -27.22
C ARG A 225 17.03 13.67 -25.86
N ALA A 226 16.31 12.55 -25.82
CA ALA A 226 15.97 11.88 -24.57
C ALA A 226 17.23 11.44 -23.81
N PHE A 227 18.24 10.94 -24.54
CA PHE A 227 19.52 10.56 -23.95
C PHE A 227 20.30 11.77 -23.42
N GLU A 228 20.39 12.87 -24.19
CA GLU A 228 21.04 14.11 -23.74
C GLU A 228 20.40 14.66 -22.45
N GLU A 229 19.09 14.57 -22.33
CA GLU A 229 18.37 15.04 -21.14
C GLU A 229 18.56 14.12 -19.95
N PHE A 230 18.56 12.81 -20.17
CA PHE A 230 18.93 11.82 -19.16
C PHE A 230 20.36 12.03 -18.66
N GLU A 231 21.32 12.29 -19.57
CA GLU A 231 22.72 12.53 -19.18
C GLU A 231 22.85 13.72 -18.23
N LYS A 232 22.11 14.81 -18.44
CA LYS A 232 22.13 15.97 -17.53
C LYS A 232 21.71 15.58 -16.10
N TYR A 233 20.62 14.84 -15.96
CA TYR A 233 20.19 14.34 -14.64
C TYR A 233 21.19 13.37 -14.03
N ASN A 234 21.77 12.50 -14.85
CA ASN A 234 22.74 11.50 -14.42
C ASN A 234 24.06 12.14 -13.96
N ASP A 235 24.55 13.16 -14.66
CA ASP A 235 25.73 13.91 -14.28
C ASP A 235 25.51 14.73 -13.00
N GLU A 236 24.33 15.37 -12.86
CA GLU A 236 23.99 16.06 -11.61
C GLU A 236 23.91 15.06 -10.45
N LEU A 237 23.32 13.88 -10.67
CA LEU A 237 23.26 12.80 -9.67
C LEU A 237 24.66 12.30 -9.31
N LEU A 238 25.57 12.16 -10.28
CA LEU A 238 26.96 11.76 -10.04
C LEU A 238 27.64 12.78 -9.12
N GLU A 239 27.53 14.07 -9.41
CA GLU A 239 28.18 15.12 -8.62
C GLU A 239 27.63 15.20 -7.20
N VAL A 240 26.30 15.26 -7.08
CA VAL A 240 25.60 15.37 -5.78
C VAL A 240 25.75 14.08 -4.98
N GLY A 241 25.62 12.92 -5.64
CA GLY A 241 25.75 11.61 -5.05
C GLY A 241 27.16 11.38 -4.51
N PHE A 242 28.19 11.71 -5.29
CA PHE A 242 29.57 11.62 -4.83
C PHE A 242 29.82 12.46 -3.57
N LYS A 243 29.37 13.73 -3.56
CA LYS A 243 29.51 14.64 -2.40
C LYS A 243 28.72 14.14 -1.19
N ALA A 244 27.54 13.57 -1.40
CA ALA A 244 26.71 13.01 -0.33
C ALA A 244 27.36 11.76 0.27
N GLN A 245 27.78 10.81 -0.57
CA GLN A 245 28.44 9.57 -0.15
C GLN A 245 29.80 9.83 0.52
N PHE A 246 30.62 10.72 -0.03
CA PHE A 246 31.88 11.08 0.58
C PHE A 246 31.68 11.67 1.99
N ALA A 247 30.75 12.62 2.12
CA ALA A 247 30.47 13.22 3.42
C ALA A 247 29.85 12.20 4.41
N GLY A 248 28.97 11.32 3.95
CA GLY A 248 28.42 10.22 4.75
C GLY A 248 29.49 9.20 5.19
N ALA A 249 30.40 8.88 4.28
CA ALA A 249 31.50 7.94 4.56
C ALA A 249 32.47 8.45 5.64
N LEU A 250 32.54 9.77 5.90
CA LEU A 250 33.35 10.33 6.98
C LEU A 250 32.80 10.01 8.39
N ALA A 251 31.51 9.67 8.52
CA ALA A 251 30.89 9.44 9.82
C ALA A 251 31.55 8.27 10.58
N ASN A 252 31.72 7.12 9.92
CA ASN A 252 32.30 5.93 10.54
C ASN A 252 33.78 6.09 10.93
N PRO A 253 34.68 6.60 10.06
CA PRO A 253 36.08 6.85 10.46
C PRO A 253 36.20 7.87 11.60
N SER A 254 35.39 8.93 11.58
CA SER A 254 35.42 9.97 12.61
C SER A 254 34.97 9.46 13.97
N THR A 255 33.88 8.69 14.03
CA THR A 255 33.44 8.06 15.28
C THR A 255 34.40 7.00 15.78
N ARG A 256 35.02 6.19 14.87
CA ARG A 256 36.06 5.24 15.22
C ARG A 256 37.31 5.92 15.77
N PHE A 257 37.67 7.08 15.21
CA PHE A 257 38.82 7.86 15.72
C PHE A 257 38.55 8.33 17.16
N VAL A 258 37.35 8.87 17.45
CA VAL A 258 36.98 9.25 18.82
C VAL A 258 36.98 8.05 19.75
N ASN A 259 36.45 6.91 19.32
CA ASN A 259 36.45 5.68 20.12
C ASN A 259 37.88 5.17 20.38
N ALA A 260 38.80 5.30 19.41
CA ALA A 260 40.19 4.99 19.59
C ALA A 260 40.87 5.91 20.62
N LEU A 261 40.52 7.20 20.66
CA LEU A 261 40.97 8.13 21.69
C LEU A 261 40.45 7.73 23.08
N VAL A 262 39.18 7.35 23.19
CA VAL A 262 38.62 6.83 24.46
C VAL A 262 39.36 5.57 24.89
N TYR A 263 39.59 4.63 23.95
CA TYR A 263 40.34 3.40 24.22
C TYR A 263 41.79 3.67 24.65
N ALA A 264 42.46 4.60 23.99
CA ALA A 264 43.83 5.02 24.36
C ALA A 264 43.88 5.66 25.76
N ALA A 265 42.91 6.56 26.06
CA ALA A 265 42.83 7.20 27.39
C ALA A 265 42.60 6.16 28.50
N VAL A 266 41.72 5.18 28.27
CA VAL A 266 41.49 4.05 29.20
C VAL A 266 42.74 3.20 29.33
N GLY A 267 43.45 2.92 28.23
CA GLY A 267 44.70 2.15 28.23
C GLY A 267 45.78 2.84 29.03
N ILE A 268 46.02 4.14 28.80
CA ILE A 268 47.04 4.92 29.53
C ILE A 268 46.71 4.99 31.03
N MET A 269 45.46 5.38 31.37
CA MET A 269 45.07 5.47 32.78
C MET A 269 45.08 4.11 33.46
N GLY A 270 44.57 3.07 32.80
CA GLY A 270 44.56 1.71 33.34
C GLY A 270 45.98 1.15 33.53
N ALA A 271 46.91 1.43 32.60
CA ALA A 271 48.32 1.08 32.76
C ALA A 271 48.97 1.78 33.95
N LEU A 272 48.70 3.08 34.16
CA LEU A 272 49.20 3.81 35.34
C LEU A 272 48.64 3.23 36.65
N PHE A 273 47.36 2.83 36.69
CA PHE A 273 46.78 2.16 37.85
C PHE A 273 47.31 0.74 38.05
N ALA A 274 47.64 0.02 36.96
CA ALA A 274 48.27 -1.29 37.05
C ALA A 274 49.71 -1.23 37.58
N VAL A 275 50.52 -0.25 37.12
CA VAL A 275 51.86 -0.01 37.64
C VAL A 275 51.81 0.41 39.12
N ALA A 276 50.77 1.16 39.52
CA ALA A 276 50.57 1.52 40.92
C ALA A 276 50.01 0.37 41.78
N GLY A 277 49.82 -0.84 41.24
CA GLY A 277 49.35 -2.02 41.96
C GLY A 277 47.87 -1.99 42.37
N THR A 278 47.10 -1.05 41.84
CA THR A 278 45.67 -0.88 42.18
C THR A 278 44.71 -1.53 41.15
N LEU A 279 45.25 -2.05 40.05
CA LEU A 279 44.54 -2.76 39.00
C LEU A 279 45.39 -3.94 38.52
N SER A 280 44.76 -5.10 38.24
CA SER A 280 45.48 -6.20 37.59
C SER A 280 45.56 -6.02 36.07
N VAL A 281 46.44 -6.76 35.39
CA VAL A 281 46.53 -6.76 33.93
C VAL A 281 45.27 -7.32 33.31
N GLY A 282 44.67 -8.35 33.91
CA GLY A 282 43.40 -8.91 33.49
C GLY A 282 42.26 -7.92 33.65
N GLN A 283 42.21 -7.17 34.76
CA GLN A 283 41.21 -6.11 34.96
C GLN A 283 41.35 -4.97 33.94
N LEU A 284 42.60 -4.60 33.55
CA LEU A 284 42.82 -3.63 32.48
C LEU A 284 42.30 -4.14 31.14
N SER A 285 42.57 -5.40 30.78
CA SER A 285 42.03 -6.03 29.57
C SER A 285 40.51 -6.05 29.56
N CYS A 286 39.89 -6.37 30.70
CA CYS A 286 38.44 -6.33 30.88
C CYS A 286 37.88 -4.91 30.65
N PHE A 287 38.53 -3.90 31.23
CA PHE A 287 38.11 -2.49 31.06
C PHE A 287 38.18 -2.00 29.62
N LEU A 288 39.25 -2.37 28.88
CA LEU A 288 39.40 -2.05 27.46
C LEU A 288 38.28 -2.67 26.63
N THR A 289 37.88 -3.90 26.96
CA THR A 289 36.73 -4.57 26.32
C THR A 289 35.42 -3.85 26.63
N TYR A 290 35.21 -3.45 27.89
CA TYR A 290 33.98 -2.70 28.25
C TYR A 290 33.94 -1.33 27.63
N ALA A 291 35.06 -0.62 27.49
CA ALA A 291 35.10 0.67 26.78
C ALA A 291 34.58 0.53 25.34
N ASN A 292 34.96 -0.53 24.63
CA ASN A 292 34.44 -0.83 23.30
C ASN A 292 32.97 -1.22 23.30
N GLN A 293 32.54 -2.07 24.24
CA GLN A 293 31.13 -2.50 24.33
C GLN A 293 30.21 -1.35 24.73
N TYR A 294 30.66 -0.43 25.58
CA TYR A 294 29.88 0.75 25.98
C TYR A 294 29.67 1.71 24.82
N THR A 295 30.66 1.89 23.94
CA THR A 295 30.56 2.82 22.81
C THR A 295 29.73 2.28 21.62
N LYS A 296 29.60 0.96 21.48
CA LYS A 296 28.92 0.31 20.35
C LYS A 296 27.48 0.73 20.18
N PRO A 297 26.56 0.71 21.20
CA PRO A 297 25.19 1.14 21.05
C PRO A 297 25.02 2.61 20.61
N PHE A 298 25.93 3.50 21.02
CA PHE A 298 25.92 4.90 20.63
C PHE A 298 26.18 5.09 19.12
N ASN A 299 26.99 4.24 18.52
CA ASN A 299 27.26 4.28 17.08
C ASN A 299 26.07 3.75 16.27
N GLU A 300 25.29 2.82 16.83
CA GLU A 300 24.13 2.21 16.18
C GLU A 300 22.85 3.08 16.26
N VAL A 301 22.79 4.01 17.23
CA VAL A 301 21.60 4.86 17.49
C VAL A 301 21.13 5.60 16.24
N THR A 302 22.03 6.12 15.40
CA THR A 302 21.66 6.87 14.21
C THR A 302 20.88 6.01 13.21
N GLY A 303 21.31 4.78 12.97
CA GLY A 303 20.60 3.83 12.09
C GLY A 303 19.23 3.45 12.63
N VAL A 304 19.15 3.16 13.94
CA VAL A 304 17.91 2.82 14.63
C VAL A 304 16.91 3.98 14.57
N LEU A 305 17.36 5.21 14.80
CA LEU A 305 16.49 6.40 14.73
C LEU A 305 15.92 6.61 13.32
N THR A 306 16.71 6.37 12.28
CA THR A 306 16.24 6.48 10.90
C THR A 306 15.17 5.43 10.60
N GLN A 307 15.42 4.16 10.93
CA GLN A 307 14.44 3.08 10.75
C GLN A 307 13.15 3.34 11.55
N LEU A 308 13.29 3.80 12.79
CA LEU A 308 12.15 4.15 13.63
C LEU A 308 11.32 5.31 13.03
N GLN A 309 11.99 6.34 12.51
CA GLN A 309 11.30 7.48 11.87
C GLN A 309 10.56 7.04 10.62
N THR A 310 11.15 6.16 9.80
CA THR A 310 10.51 5.56 8.62
C THR A 310 9.29 4.75 9.02
N GLY A 311 9.42 3.86 10.00
CA GLY A 311 8.30 3.05 10.52
C GLY A 311 7.17 3.91 11.11
N ILE A 312 7.50 4.99 11.85
CA ILE A 312 6.48 5.91 12.39
C ILE A 312 5.77 6.69 11.28
N ALA A 313 6.49 7.11 10.25
CA ALA A 313 5.89 7.80 9.10
C ALA A 313 4.96 6.86 8.32
N ALA A 314 5.40 5.63 8.06
CA ALA A 314 4.60 4.58 7.44
C ALA A 314 3.35 4.25 8.28
N ALA A 315 3.50 4.08 9.61
CA ALA A 315 2.36 3.90 10.50
C ALA A 315 1.34 5.06 10.41
N GLY A 316 1.83 6.30 10.25
CA GLY A 316 0.97 7.46 10.04
C GLY A 316 0.07 7.31 8.82
N ARG A 317 0.63 6.85 7.68
CA ARG A 317 -0.13 6.62 6.43
C ARG A 317 -1.09 5.44 6.54
N VAL A 318 -0.67 4.35 7.22
CA VAL A 318 -1.55 3.21 7.51
C VAL A 318 -2.75 3.64 8.35
N PHE A 319 -2.54 4.46 9.41
CA PHE A 319 -3.64 4.96 10.23
C PHE A 319 -4.54 5.96 9.49
N GLU A 320 -4.05 6.70 8.50
CA GLU A 320 -4.91 7.52 7.63
C GLU A 320 -5.98 6.68 6.92
N VAL A 321 -5.61 5.49 6.45
CA VAL A 321 -6.58 4.55 5.86
C VAL A 321 -7.53 4.01 6.93
N LEU A 322 -6.99 3.51 8.05
CA LEU A 322 -7.80 2.89 9.11
C LEU A 322 -8.80 3.87 9.76
N GLU A 323 -8.49 5.16 9.76
CA GLU A 323 -9.31 6.23 10.33
C GLU A 323 -10.13 6.99 9.28
N ALA A 324 -10.04 6.61 8.00
CA ALA A 324 -10.94 7.14 6.97
C ALA A 324 -12.40 6.87 7.35
N ASP A 325 -13.28 7.77 6.99
CA ASP A 325 -14.71 7.59 7.25
C ASP A 325 -15.22 6.32 6.54
N ASN A 326 -16.11 5.62 7.21
CA ASN A 326 -16.79 4.49 6.58
C ASN A 326 -17.91 5.00 5.68
N GLU A 327 -18.28 4.19 4.70
CA GLU A 327 -19.52 4.36 3.98
C GLU A 327 -20.70 4.45 4.98
N ILE A 328 -21.68 5.30 4.68
CA ILE A 328 -22.84 5.48 5.57
C ILE A 328 -23.50 4.10 5.79
N PRO A 329 -23.66 3.64 7.04
CA PRO A 329 -24.25 2.34 7.29
C PRO A 329 -25.64 2.21 6.70
N ASP A 330 -25.96 1.05 6.16
CA ASP A 330 -27.32 0.74 5.72
C ASP A 330 -28.19 0.48 6.96
N ASN A 331 -28.93 1.50 7.39
CA ASN A 331 -29.80 1.42 8.58
C ASN A 331 -31.19 0.86 8.25
N SER A 332 -31.43 0.47 7.01
CA SER A 332 -32.73 0.02 6.54
C SER A 332 -32.91 -1.50 6.68
N THR A 333 -34.14 -1.89 7.01
CA THR A 333 -34.60 -3.28 7.02
C THR A 333 -35.54 -3.55 5.82
N LYS A 334 -35.75 -2.57 4.93
CA LYS A 334 -36.61 -2.76 3.76
C LYS A 334 -35.84 -3.56 2.71
N GLU A 335 -36.41 -4.64 2.29
CA GLU A 335 -35.96 -5.46 1.17
C GLU A 335 -36.97 -5.33 0.01
N LEU A 336 -36.47 -5.21 -1.21
CA LEU A 336 -37.26 -5.39 -2.41
C LEU A 336 -37.30 -6.88 -2.71
N GLU A 337 -38.34 -7.59 -2.28
CA GLU A 337 -38.50 -9.02 -2.56
C GLU A 337 -38.58 -9.29 -4.08
N HIS A 338 -39.12 -8.35 -4.84
CA HIS A 338 -39.22 -8.40 -6.30
C HIS A 338 -38.93 -7.01 -6.86
N CYS A 339 -38.00 -6.91 -7.79
CA CYS A 339 -37.70 -5.67 -8.49
C CYS A 339 -38.35 -5.70 -9.88
N GLU A 340 -39.32 -4.82 -10.13
CA GLU A 340 -39.97 -4.66 -11.44
C GLU A 340 -39.13 -3.76 -12.36
N GLY A 341 -38.39 -2.81 -11.78
CA GLY A 341 -37.50 -1.92 -12.50
C GLY A 341 -38.11 -0.57 -12.90
N ASN A 342 -39.11 -0.08 -12.17
CA ASN A 342 -39.55 1.31 -12.30
C ASN A 342 -38.57 2.21 -11.57
N VAL A 343 -38.02 3.22 -12.23
CA VAL A 343 -37.04 4.14 -11.65
C VAL A 343 -37.58 5.56 -11.68
N LYS A 344 -37.63 6.22 -10.52
CA LYS A 344 -38.09 7.62 -10.43
C LYS A 344 -37.01 8.45 -9.71
N ILE A 345 -36.66 9.57 -10.32
CA ILE A 345 -35.68 10.54 -9.83
C ILE A 345 -36.38 11.87 -9.66
N GLU A 346 -36.28 12.49 -8.48
CA GLU A 346 -37.00 13.72 -8.13
C GLU A 346 -36.03 14.76 -7.57
N ASN A 347 -35.80 15.84 -8.31
CA ASN A 347 -35.05 17.02 -7.94
C ASN A 347 -33.65 16.71 -7.38
N VAL A 348 -32.93 15.73 -7.95
CA VAL A 348 -31.62 15.30 -7.50
C VAL A 348 -30.56 16.35 -7.79
N ASN A 349 -29.77 16.66 -6.78
CA ASN A 349 -28.56 17.47 -6.89
C ASN A 349 -27.36 16.64 -6.44
N PHE A 350 -26.24 16.83 -7.11
CA PHE A 350 -24.99 16.12 -6.78
C PHE A 350 -23.75 16.89 -7.19
N SER A 351 -22.73 16.82 -6.35
CA SER A 351 -21.39 17.38 -6.59
C SER A 351 -20.30 16.45 -6.04
N TYR A 352 -19.23 16.22 -6.80
CA TYR A 352 -18.06 15.52 -6.27
C TYR A 352 -17.30 16.39 -5.25
N THR A 353 -17.31 17.70 -5.46
CA THR A 353 -16.76 18.70 -4.54
C THR A 353 -17.82 19.79 -4.35
N LYS A 354 -18.01 20.24 -3.11
CA LYS A 354 -19.07 21.23 -2.76
C LYS A 354 -18.99 22.53 -3.56
N GLU A 355 -17.79 22.86 -4.06
CA GLU A 355 -17.54 24.07 -4.84
C GLU A 355 -17.95 23.97 -6.32
N LYS A 356 -18.18 22.75 -6.84
CA LYS A 356 -18.52 22.52 -8.25
C LYS A 356 -19.74 21.63 -8.37
N PRO A 357 -20.97 22.19 -8.33
CA PRO A 357 -22.18 21.44 -8.65
C PRO A 357 -22.06 20.82 -10.04
N LEU A 358 -22.38 19.53 -10.16
CA LEU A 358 -22.36 18.82 -11.44
C LEU A 358 -23.76 18.51 -11.93
N ILE A 359 -24.62 17.96 -11.08
CA ILE A 359 -26.02 17.67 -11.40
C ILE A 359 -26.89 18.60 -10.56
N THR A 360 -27.84 19.29 -11.20
CA THR A 360 -28.71 20.23 -10.53
C THR A 360 -30.16 20.01 -10.94
N ASN A 361 -31.06 19.86 -9.95
CA ASN A 361 -32.52 19.72 -10.11
C ASN A 361 -32.93 18.67 -11.16
N PHE A 362 -32.23 17.51 -11.13
CA PHE A 362 -32.44 16.44 -12.11
C PHE A 362 -33.68 15.61 -11.76
N SER A 363 -34.61 15.47 -12.70
CA SER A 363 -35.81 14.66 -12.53
C SER A 363 -36.05 13.78 -13.74
N LEU A 364 -36.46 12.52 -13.50
CA LEU A 364 -36.72 11.52 -14.54
C LEU A 364 -37.70 10.48 -14.01
N ASP A 365 -38.62 10.04 -14.86
CA ASP A 365 -39.58 8.96 -14.57
C ASP A 365 -39.43 7.89 -15.65
N VAL A 366 -39.07 6.68 -15.27
CA VAL A 366 -38.77 5.54 -16.14
C VAL A 366 -39.67 4.36 -15.74
N LYS A 367 -40.46 3.89 -16.66
CA LYS A 367 -41.31 2.71 -16.46
C LYS A 367 -40.51 1.41 -16.68
N SER A 368 -40.92 0.36 -15.98
CA SER A 368 -40.38 -0.98 -16.18
C SER A 368 -40.36 -1.40 -17.65
N GLY A 369 -39.26 -2.02 -18.08
CA GLY A 369 -39.05 -2.48 -19.44
C GLY A 369 -38.69 -1.41 -20.47
N SER A 370 -38.56 -0.12 -20.07
CA SER A 370 -38.14 0.95 -20.98
C SER A 370 -36.63 0.92 -21.27
N HIS A 371 -36.28 1.30 -22.51
CA HIS A 371 -34.89 1.44 -22.96
C HIS A 371 -34.50 2.93 -23.03
N ILE A 372 -33.59 3.36 -22.21
CA ILE A 372 -33.14 4.73 -22.07
C ILE A 372 -31.73 4.89 -22.63
N ALA A 373 -31.57 5.68 -23.69
CA ALA A 373 -30.25 6.08 -24.19
C ALA A 373 -29.79 7.36 -23.51
N ILE A 374 -28.55 7.35 -23.02
CA ILE A 374 -27.88 8.52 -22.43
C ILE A 374 -26.85 9.01 -23.43
N VAL A 375 -27.05 10.21 -23.98
CA VAL A 375 -26.15 10.81 -24.97
C VAL A 375 -25.62 12.16 -24.49
N GLY A 376 -24.44 12.51 -24.93
CA GLY A 376 -23.81 13.79 -24.60
C GLY A 376 -22.28 13.74 -24.75
N PRO A 377 -21.61 14.89 -24.76
CA PRO A 377 -20.16 14.97 -24.91
C PRO A 377 -19.42 14.29 -23.76
N THR A 378 -18.15 14.00 -23.96
CA THR A 378 -17.28 13.45 -22.88
C THR A 378 -17.25 14.43 -21.70
N GLY A 379 -17.34 13.92 -20.49
CA GLY A 379 -17.35 14.73 -19.27
C GLY A 379 -18.67 15.40 -18.90
N CYS A 380 -19.77 15.16 -19.64
CA CYS A 380 -21.08 15.76 -19.33
C CYS A 380 -21.82 15.11 -18.14
N GLY A 381 -21.25 14.11 -17.45
CA GLY A 381 -21.86 13.51 -16.25
C GLY A 381 -22.56 12.16 -16.46
N LYS A 382 -22.44 11.49 -17.62
CA LYS A 382 -23.08 10.18 -17.89
C LYS A 382 -22.70 9.12 -16.86
N THR A 383 -21.40 8.95 -16.60
CA THR A 383 -20.88 8.01 -15.60
C THR A 383 -21.33 8.39 -14.18
N THR A 384 -21.39 9.70 -13.89
CA THR A 384 -21.89 10.19 -12.60
C THR A 384 -23.33 9.80 -12.36
N PHE A 385 -24.19 9.93 -13.38
CA PHE A 385 -25.58 9.49 -13.31
C PHE A 385 -25.70 7.99 -12.99
N ILE A 386 -24.90 7.16 -13.66
CA ILE A 386 -24.82 5.72 -13.39
C ILE A 386 -24.39 5.46 -11.93
N ASN A 387 -23.36 6.16 -11.46
CA ASN A 387 -22.87 6.02 -10.10
C ASN A 387 -23.92 6.35 -9.03
N LEU A 388 -24.80 7.32 -9.31
CA LEU A 388 -25.91 7.66 -8.42
C LEU A 388 -27.01 6.59 -8.44
N LEU A 389 -27.34 6.01 -9.59
CA LEU A 389 -28.31 4.91 -9.69
C LEU A 389 -27.87 3.68 -8.89
N MET A 390 -26.58 3.34 -8.97
CA MET A 390 -25.97 2.21 -8.24
C MET A 390 -25.69 2.53 -6.76
N ARG A 391 -25.95 3.76 -6.33
CA ARG A 391 -25.61 4.27 -5.00
C ARG A 391 -24.13 4.01 -4.66
N PHE A 392 -23.23 4.27 -5.64
CA PHE A 392 -21.78 4.37 -5.41
C PHE A 392 -21.43 5.71 -4.77
N TYR A 393 -22.29 6.70 -4.99
CA TYR A 393 -22.27 8.01 -4.35
C TYR A 393 -23.68 8.34 -3.88
N ASP A 394 -23.81 8.93 -2.70
CA ASP A 394 -25.08 9.44 -2.21
C ASP A 394 -25.37 10.83 -2.80
N THR A 395 -26.64 11.17 -3.00
CA THR A 395 -27.07 12.47 -3.52
C THR A 395 -26.91 13.59 -2.48
N ASP A 396 -26.58 14.80 -2.90
CA ASP A 396 -26.55 15.97 -2.00
C ASP A 396 -27.97 16.35 -1.54
N SER A 397 -28.96 16.21 -2.45
CA SER A 397 -30.38 16.40 -2.16
C SER A 397 -31.22 15.78 -3.26
N GLY A 398 -32.53 15.71 -3.05
CA GLY A 398 -33.47 15.03 -3.95
C GLY A 398 -33.65 13.57 -3.59
N LYS A 399 -34.31 12.80 -4.45
CA LYS A 399 -34.65 11.41 -4.18
C LYS A 399 -34.53 10.55 -5.44
N ILE A 400 -33.96 9.35 -5.28
CA ILE A 400 -34.01 8.30 -6.29
C ILE A 400 -34.77 7.13 -5.69
N SER A 401 -35.79 6.63 -6.41
CA SER A 401 -36.58 5.50 -5.96
C SER A 401 -36.68 4.41 -7.02
N ILE A 402 -36.73 3.15 -6.57
CA ILE A 402 -37.00 1.98 -7.40
C ILE A 402 -38.28 1.35 -6.89
N ASP A 403 -39.25 1.16 -7.82
CA ASP A 403 -40.57 0.59 -7.52
C ASP A 403 -41.25 1.32 -6.35
N GLY A 404 -41.06 2.66 -6.27
CA GLY A 404 -41.63 3.53 -5.25
C GLY A 404 -40.86 3.55 -3.91
N VAL A 405 -39.83 2.73 -3.73
CA VAL A 405 -39.00 2.72 -2.52
C VAL A 405 -37.73 3.55 -2.75
N ASP A 406 -37.42 4.45 -1.81
CA ASP A 406 -36.19 5.24 -1.86
C ASP A 406 -34.97 4.34 -1.78
N ILE A 407 -33.97 4.56 -2.64
CA ILE A 407 -32.71 3.79 -2.60
C ILE A 407 -31.94 3.97 -1.28
N MET A 408 -32.19 5.06 -0.55
CA MET A 408 -31.61 5.29 0.79
C MET A 408 -32.28 4.42 1.87
N ASP A 409 -33.52 3.96 1.61
CA ASP A 409 -34.30 3.09 2.48
C ASP A 409 -34.09 1.59 2.19
N ILE A 410 -33.19 1.23 1.28
CA ILE A 410 -32.85 -0.14 0.88
C ILE A 410 -31.38 -0.38 1.21
N THR A 411 -31.02 -1.61 1.62
CA THR A 411 -29.60 -1.95 1.75
C THR A 411 -28.91 -1.93 0.38
N ARG A 412 -27.64 -1.53 0.32
CA ARG A 412 -26.87 -1.49 -0.93
C ARG A 412 -26.79 -2.87 -1.59
N ASP A 413 -26.70 -3.93 -0.80
CA ASP A 413 -26.70 -5.30 -1.32
C ASP A 413 -28.00 -5.65 -2.04
N ASN A 414 -29.15 -5.35 -1.44
CA ASN A 414 -30.45 -5.59 -2.04
C ASN A 414 -30.67 -4.69 -3.28
N LEU A 415 -30.31 -3.41 -3.19
CA LEU A 415 -30.36 -2.47 -4.30
C LEU A 415 -29.54 -2.98 -5.50
N ARG A 416 -28.29 -3.36 -5.29
CA ARG A 416 -27.36 -3.78 -6.35
C ARG A 416 -27.76 -5.11 -6.99
N LYS A 417 -28.49 -5.97 -6.30
CA LYS A 417 -29.09 -7.18 -6.89
C LYS A 417 -30.14 -6.88 -7.97
N CYS A 418 -30.77 -5.70 -7.92
CA CYS A 418 -31.71 -5.26 -8.98
C CYS A 418 -30.98 -4.92 -10.28
N TYR A 419 -29.68 -4.61 -10.22
CA TYR A 419 -28.90 -4.12 -11.34
C TYR A 419 -27.96 -5.17 -11.95
N GLY A 420 -27.87 -5.17 -13.26
CA GLY A 420 -26.78 -5.81 -14.02
C GLY A 420 -25.97 -4.74 -14.73
N MET A 421 -24.66 -4.76 -14.59
CA MET A 421 -23.78 -3.73 -15.11
C MET A 421 -22.75 -4.32 -16.07
N VAL A 422 -22.64 -3.72 -17.25
CA VAL A 422 -21.56 -3.99 -18.22
C VAL A 422 -20.86 -2.68 -18.53
N LEU A 423 -19.65 -2.53 -18.03
CA LEU A 423 -18.81 -1.34 -18.19
C LEU A 423 -18.06 -1.35 -19.52
N GLN A 424 -17.57 -0.17 -19.92
CA GLN A 424 -16.66 0.03 -21.03
C GLN A 424 -15.40 -0.81 -20.86
N ASP A 425 -14.79 -0.76 -19.68
CA ASP A 425 -13.62 -1.57 -19.34
C ASP A 425 -14.08 -2.95 -18.85
N SER A 426 -13.87 -3.94 -19.73
CA SER A 426 -14.26 -5.32 -19.46
C SER A 426 -13.25 -5.98 -18.51
N TRP A 427 -13.51 -5.90 -17.21
CA TRP A 427 -12.63 -6.49 -16.21
C TRP A 427 -12.90 -7.99 -15.98
N LEU A 428 -11.83 -8.78 -16.02
CA LEU A 428 -11.82 -10.20 -15.68
C LEU A 428 -10.67 -10.46 -14.70
N PHE A 429 -10.95 -11.25 -13.65
CA PHE A 429 -9.90 -11.61 -12.69
C PHE A 429 -9.10 -12.85 -13.15
N ASN A 430 -7.91 -13.01 -12.57
CA ASN A 430 -7.07 -14.18 -12.82
C ASN A 430 -7.75 -15.44 -12.24
N GLY A 431 -8.16 -16.34 -13.11
CA GLY A 431 -8.93 -17.54 -12.77
C GLY A 431 -9.51 -18.17 -14.02
N THR A 432 -10.26 -19.24 -13.87
CA THR A 432 -10.91 -19.92 -15.00
C THR A 432 -12.07 -19.10 -15.58
N ILE A 433 -12.45 -19.38 -16.82
CA ILE A 433 -13.62 -18.75 -17.45
C ILE A 433 -14.89 -19.04 -16.63
N VAL A 434 -15.07 -20.27 -16.14
CA VAL A 434 -16.26 -20.60 -15.32
C VAL A 434 -16.31 -19.80 -14.01
N GLU A 435 -15.18 -19.61 -13.33
CA GLU A 435 -15.10 -18.78 -12.13
C GLU A 435 -15.44 -17.32 -12.44
N ASN A 436 -14.90 -16.78 -13.53
CA ASN A 436 -15.21 -15.44 -14.00
C ASN A 436 -16.70 -15.25 -14.31
N LEU A 437 -17.36 -16.23 -14.89
CA LEU A 437 -18.80 -16.18 -15.14
C LEU A 437 -19.62 -16.30 -13.85
N ARG A 438 -19.24 -17.21 -12.95
CA ARG A 438 -19.89 -17.40 -11.65
C ARG A 438 -19.69 -16.22 -10.69
N TYR A 439 -18.78 -15.30 -10.98
CA TYR A 439 -18.63 -14.08 -10.18
C TYR A 439 -19.95 -13.28 -10.06
N GLY A 440 -20.84 -13.37 -11.08
CA GLY A 440 -22.18 -12.79 -11.02
C GLY A 440 -23.16 -13.58 -10.13
N ASN A 441 -23.01 -14.90 -10.06
CA ASN A 441 -23.83 -15.81 -9.24
C ASN A 441 -23.01 -17.06 -8.89
N GLU A 442 -22.48 -17.09 -7.66
CA GLU A 442 -21.61 -18.20 -7.19
C GLU A 442 -22.33 -19.56 -7.16
N ASN A 443 -23.65 -19.55 -6.96
CA ASN A 443 -24.46 -20.77 -6.86
C ASN A 443 -24.97 -21.28 -8.23
N ALA A 444 -24.59 -20.62 -9.34
CA ALA A 444 -25.02 -21.02 -10.65
C ALA A 444 -24.52 -22.40 -11.03
N THR A 445 -25.42 -23.23 -11.55
CA THR A 445 -25.10 -24.54 -12.08
C THR A 445 -24.28 -24.45 -13.36
N GLU A 446 -23.63 -25.53 -13.75
CA GLU A 446 -22.87 -25.56 -15.00
C GLU A 446 -23.78 -25.34 -16.23
N GLU A 447 -25.02 -25.85 -16.19
CA GLU A 447 -25.99 -25.67 -17.26
C GLU A 447 -26.42 -24.21 -17.40
N GLU A 448 -26.61 -23.48 -16.30
CA GLU A 448 -26.92 -22.04 -16.29
C GLU A 448 -25.76 -21.23 -16.84
N VAL A 449 -24.52 -21.54 -16.44
CA VAL A 449 -23.30 -20.91 -16.98
C VAL A 449 -23.21 -21.10 -18.49
N ILE A 450 -23.41 -22.34 -18.98
CA ILE A 450 -23.36 -22.64 -20.41
C ILE A 450 -24.51 -21.91 -21.15
N THR A 451 -25.68 -21.84 -20.54
CA THR A 451 -26.86 -21.15 -21.12
C THR A 451 -26.61 -19.66 -21.24
N ALA A 452 -26.08 -19.02 -20.21
CA ALA A 452 -25.69 -17.61 -20.24
C ALA A 452 -24.59 -17.33 -21.27
N ALA A 453 -23.57 -18.19 -21.36
CA ALA A 453 -22.52 -18.07 -22.35
C ALA A 453 -23.02 -18.25 -23.80
N LYS A 454 -24.01 -19.14 -24.03
CA LYS A 454 -24.69 -19.27 -25.32
C LYS A 454 -25.53 -18.03 -25.64
N ALA A 455 -26.24 -17.50 -24.65
CA ALA A 455 -27.05 -16.30 -24.80
C ALA A 455 -26.21 -15.07 -25.17
N ALA A 456 -25.02 -14.96 -24.60
CA ALA A 456 -24.04 -13.91 -24.87
C ALA A 456 -23.12 -14.19 -26.07
N TYR A 457 -23.36 -15.23 -26.87
CA TYR A 457 -22.51 -15.64 -27.99
C TYR A 457 -21.05 -15.95 -27.62
N ALA A 458 -20.76 -16.22 -26.35
CA ALA A 458 -19.41 -16.55 -25.86
C ALA A 458 -19.08 -18.04 -26.01
N HIS A 459 -20.06 -18.93 -25.89
CA HIS A 459 -19.89 -20.38 -25.90
C HIS A 459 -19.06 -20.90 -27.08
N SER A 460 -19.23 -20.35 -28.27
CA SER A 460 -18.56 -20.83 -29.49
C SER A 460 -17.05 -20.64 -29.47
N PHE A 461 -16.54 -19.57 -28.88
CA PHE A 461 -15.10 -19.36 -28.77
C PHE A 461 -14.52 -20.08 -27.55
N ILE A 462 -15.28 -20.14 -26.42
CA ILE A 462 -14.85 -20.87 -25.21
C ILE A 462 -14.59 -22.35 -25.57
N ARG A 463 -15.48 -22.99 -26.30
CA ARG A 463 -15.30 -24.39 -26.73
C ARG A 463 -14.10 -24.64 -27.63
N ARG A 464 -13.57 -23.62 -28.28
CA ARG A 464 -12.38 -23.74 -29.15
C ARG A 464 -11.07 -23.55 -28.39
N MET A 465 -11.13 -23.15 -27.12
CA MET A 465 -9.95 -23.10 -26.26
C MET A 465 -9.56 -24.51 -25.80
N SER A 466 -8.28 -24.70 -25.48
CA SER A 466 -7.72 -26.01 -25.10
C SER A 466 -8.50 -26.67 -23.96
N ASP A 467 -8.85 -25.90 -22.94
CA ASP A 467 -9.50 -26.38 -21.71
C ASP A 467 -10.95 -25.91 -21.58
N GLY A 468 -11.51 -25.33 -22.67
CA GLY A 468 -12.88 -24.86 -22.69
C GLY A 468 -13.19 -23.88 -21.55
N TYR A 469 -14.22 -24.16 -20.75
CA TYR A 469 -14.61 -23.33 -19.59
C TYR A 469 -13.59 -23.31 -18.45
N ASN A 470 -12.68 -24.29 -18.40
CA ASN A 470 -11.61 -24.37 -17.41
C ASN A 470 -10.33 -23.63 -17.87
N THR A 471 -10.35 -23.01 -19.04
CA THR A 471 -9.23 -22.18 -19.52
C THR A 471 -8.98 -21.06 -18.52
N VAL A 472 -7.72 -20.95 -18.07
CA VAL A 472 -7.29 -19.90 -17.14
C VAL A 472 -7.10 -18.59 -17.90
N ILE A 473 -7.74 -17.55 -17.40
CA ILE A 473 -7.55 -16.16 -17.84
C ILE A 473 -6.44 -15.58 -16.99
N SER A 474 -5.36 -15.09 -17.60
CA SER A 474 -4.24 -14.45 -16.93
C SER A 474 -4.15 -12.97 -17.30
N ASP A 475 -3.52 -12.19 -16.46
CA ASP A 475 -3.14 -10.79 -16.68
C ASP A 475 -4.26 -9.96 -17.36
N ASP A 476 -5.37 -9.77 -16.66
CA ASP A 476 -6.50 -8.99 -17.17
C ASP A 476 -7.09 -9.51 -18.50
N GLY A 477 -6.92 -10.81 -18.77
CA GLY A 477 -7.38 -11.45 -19.99
C GLY A 477 -6.45 -11.23 -21.19
N GLY A 478 -5.13 -11.16 -20.97
CA GLY A 478 -4.14 -10.95 -22.04
C GLY A 478 -4.21 -11.98 -23.18
N ASN A 479 -4.81 -13.15 -22.94
CA ASN A 479 -5.06 -14.20 -23.92
C ASN A 479 -6.42 -14.06 -24.67
N LEU A 480 -7.21 -13.01 -24.39
CA LEU A 480 -8.52 -12.76 -24.99
C LEU A 480 -8.53 -11.44 -25.77
N SER A 481 -9.29 -11.40 -26.88
CA SER A 481 -9.57 -10.13 -27.55
C SER A 481 -10.53 -9.28 -26.71
N GLN A 482 -10.51 -7.95 -26.91
CA GLN A 482 -11.41 -7.02 -26.20
C GLN A 482 -12.89 -7.41 -26.36
N GLY A 483 -13.30 -7.84 -27.55
CA GLY A 483 -14.66 -8.30 -27.79
C GLY A 483 -15.00 -9.61 -27.08
N GLN A 484 -14.04 -10.54 -26.95
CA GLN A 484 -14.24 -11.77 -26.17
C GLN A 484 -14.38 -11.46 -24.68
N LYS A 485 -13.57 -10.54 -24.12
CA LYS A 485 -13.74 -10.07 -22.74
C LYS A 485 -15.12 -9.48 -22.51
N GLN A 486 -15.60 -8.64 -23.42
CA GLN A 486 -16.91 -8.02 -23.33
C GLN A 486 -18.04 -9.05 -23.37
N LEU A 487 -17.96 -10.06 -24.26
CA LEU A 487 -18.96 -11.16 -24.29
C LEU A 487 -18.98 -11.97 -22.98
N LEU A 488 -17.84 -12.17 -22.32
CA LEU A 488 -17.78 -12.81 -20.99
C LEU A 488 -18.42 -11.92 -19.92
N CYS A 489 -18.17 -10.60 -19.92
CA CYS A 489 -18.83 -9.66 -18.99
C CYS A 489 -20.36 -9.61 -19.20
N ILE A 490 -20.83 -9.67 -20.46
CA ILE A 490 -22.27 -9.77 -20.77
C ILE A 490 -22.83 -11.10 -20.24
N ALA A 491 -22.13 -12.24 -20.45
CA ALA A 491 -22.56 -13.54 -19.93
C ALA A 491 -22.65 -13.55 -18.40
N ARG A 492 -21.67 -12.92 -17.72
CA ARG A 492 -21.69 -12.70 -16.26
C ARG A 492 -22.94 -11.92 -15.83
N ALA A 493 -23.24 -10.83 -16.49
CA ALA A 493 -24.43 -10.02 -16.20
C ALA A 493 -25.75 -10.75 -16.53
N MET A 494 -25.80 -11.58 -17.57
CA MET A 494 -26.97 -12.41 -17.87
C MET A 494 -27.23 -13.47 -16.79
N LEU A 495 -26.18 -13.98 -16.15
CA LEU A 495 -26.27 -15.02 -15.12
C LEU A 495 -26.92 -14.51 -13.82
N THR A 496 -26.83 -13.20 -13.54
CA THR A 496 -27.52 -12.57 -12.38
C THR A 496 -29.01 -12.33 -12.65
N ASN A 497 -29.44 -12.36 -13.91
CA ASN A 497 -30.82 -12.08 -14.34
C ASN A 497 -31.46 -10.82 -13.71
N PRO A 498 -30.82 -9.65 -13.75
CA PRO A 498 -31.28 -8.43 -13.11
C PRO A 498 -32.52 -7.84 -13.82
N SER A 499 -33.29 -7.00 -13.11
CA SER A 499 -34.43 -6.28 -13.68
C SER A 499 -34.05 -4.97 -14.36
N ILE A 500 -32.95 -4.37 -13.90
CA ILE A 500 -32.44 -3.11 -14.43
C ILE A 500 -31.01 -3.36 -14.98
N LEU A 501 -30.73 -2.82 -16.15
CA LEU A 501 -29.45 -2.94 -16.83
C LEU A 501 -28.77 -1.59 -16.97
N ILE A 502 -27.48 -1.55 -16.73
CA ILE A 502 -26.61 -0.43 -17.01
C ILE A 502 -25.54 -0.89 -17.99
N LEU A 503 -25.54 -0.30 -19.18
CA LEU A 503 -24.69 -0.70 -20.28
C LEU A 503 -23.86 0.49 -20.77
N ASP A 504 -22.53 0.32 -20.83
CA ASP A 504 -21.62 1.31 -21.43
C ASP A 504 -21.09 0.77 -22.76
N GLU A 505 -21.52 1.42 -23.88
CA GLU A 505 -21.37 0.91 -25.23
C GLU A 505 -20.09 1.43 -25.91
N ALA A 506 -18.93 1.31 -25.32
CA ALA A 506 -17.69 1.69 -25.97
C ALA A 506 -17.02 0.48 -26.66
N THR A 507 -17.13 0.39 -27.98
CA THR A 507 -16.64 -0.73 -28.79
C THR A 507 -15.60 -0.32 -29.85
N SER A 508 -14.89 0.79 -29.63
CA SER A 508 -13.99 1.40 -30.62
C SER A 508 -12.78 0.52 -31.03
N SER A 509 -12.57 -0.60 -30.36
CA SER A 509 -11.38 -1.47 -30.58
C SER A 509 -11.74 -2.93 -30.89
N ILE A 510 -12.97 -3.19 -31.37
CA ILE A 510 -13.48 -4.56 -31.60
C ILE A 510 -13.65 -4.77 -33.11
N ASP A 511 -13.32 -5.99 -33.57
CA ASP A 511 -13.57 -6.38 -34.97
C ASP A 511 -15.08 -6.42 -35.27
N THR A 512 -15.47 -6.09 -36.49
CA THR A 512 -16.87 -5.94 -36.93
C THR A 512 -17.73 -7.18 -36.64
N LEU A 513 -17.18 -8.38 -36.79
CA LEU A 513 -17.95 -9.62 -36.58
C LEU A 513 -18.25 -9.85 -35.09
N THR A 514 -17.28 -9.63 -34.22
CA THR A 514 -17.46 -9.73 -32.78
C THR A 514 -18.35 -8.61 -32.27
N GLU A 515 -18.24 -7.44 -32.84
CA GLU A 515 -19.10 -6.30 -32.58
C GLU A 515 -20.60 -6.61 -32.81
N ILE A 516 -20.94 -7.20 -33.96
CA ILE A 516 -22.31 -7.66 -34.25
C ILE A 516 -22.79 -8.66 -33.20
N ARG A 517 -21.93 -9.54 -32.70
CA ARG A 517 -22.29 -10.50 -31.64
C ARG A 517 -22.55 -9.79 -30.32
N VAL A 518 -21.70 -8.80 -29.94
CA VAL A 518 -21.89 -8.00 -28.73
C VAL A 518 -23.22 -7.27 -28.76
N GLN A 519 -23.56 -6.64 -29.91
CA GLN A 519 -24.85 -5.96 -30.08
C GLN A 519 -26.03 -6.92 -29.93
N LYS A 520 -25.96 -8.09 -30.59
CA LYS A 520 -27.03 -9.11 -30.46
C LYS A 520 -27.14 -9.62 -29.02
N ALA A 521 -26.04 -9.71 -28.30
CA ALA A 521 -26.04 -10.09 -26.89
C ALA A 521 -26.69 -9.02 -26.03
N PHE A 522 -26.38 -7.75 -26.25
CA PHE A 522 -27.03 -6.62 -25.57
C PHE A 522 -28.56 -6.60 -25.85
N ALA A 523 -28.95 -6.64 -27.11
CA ALA A 523 -30.38 -6.66 -27.48
C ALA A 523 -31.14 -7.83 -26.81
N LYS A 524 -30.51 -9.02 -26.75
CA LYS A 524 -31.10 -10.17 -26.06
C LYS A 524 -31.20 -9.97 -24.56
N MET A 525 -30.19 -9.35 -23.95
CA MET A 525 -30.13 -9.09 -22.51
C MET A 525 -31.18 -8.02 -22.09
N MET A 526 -31.34 -6.99 -22.90
CA MET A 526 -32.29 -5.88 -22.63
C MET A 526 -33.77 -6.28 -22.73
N LYS A 527 -34.08 -7.33 -23.46
CA LYS A 527 -35.47 -7.70 -23.74
C LYS A 527 -36.32 -7.88 -22.48
N GLY A 528 -37.35 -7.02 -22.30
CA GLY A 528 -38.24 -7.03 -21.14
C GLY A 528 -37.66 -6.49 -19.85
N LYS A 529 -36.51 -5.79 -19.90
CA LYS A 529 -35.82 -5.20 -18.75
C LYS A 529 -35.67 -3.70 -18.93
N THR A 530 -35.69 -2.96 -17.82
CA THR A 530 -35.34 -1.54 -17.84
C THR A 530 -33.87 -1.38 -18.12
N SER A 531 -33.47 -0.60 -19.12
CA SER A 531 -32.08 -0.46 -19.48
C SER A 531 -31.63 1.00 -19.64
N PHE A 532 -30.55 1.36 -19.01
CA PHE A 532 -29.83 2.62 -19.18
C PHE A 532 -28.58 2.35 -20.00
N VAL A 533 -28.52 2.91 -21.20
CA VAL A 533 -27.42 2.65 -22.13
C VAL A 533 -26.66 3.96 -22.38
N VAL A 534 -25.38 4.03 -22.03
CA VAL A 534 -24.51 5.11 -22.49
C VAL A 534 -24.21 4.83 -23.96
N ALA A 535 -24.98 5.47 -24.81
CA ALA A 535 -25.00 5.15 -26.21
C ALA A 535 -23.93 5.96 -26.98
N HIS A 536 -23.07 5.24 -27.65
CA HIS A 536 -22.09 5.75 -28.60
C HIS A 536 -22.42 5.40 -30.05
N ARG A 537 -23.57 4.71 -30.28
CA ARG A 537 -24.00 4.23 -31.59
C ARG A 537 -25.37 4.72 -31.95
N LEU A 538 -25.53 5.00 -33.24
CA LEU A 538 -26.79 5.49 -33.78
C LEU A 538 -27.91 4.44 -33.69
N SER A 539 -27.63 3.16 -33.92
CA SER A 539 -28.62 2.08 -33.82
C SER A 539 -29.27 2.03 -32.43
N THR A 540 -28.45 2.02 -31.39
CA THR A 540 -28.91 1.97 -29.99
C THR A 540 -29.73 3.21 -29.62
N ILE A 541 -29.31 4.38 -30.12
CA ILE A 541 -30.02 5.64 -29.87
C ILE A 541 -31.40 5.62 -30.54
N LYS A 542 -31.49 5.12 -31.78
CA LYS A 542 -32.76 5.09 -32.55
C LYS A 542 -33.78 4.09 -31.99
N GLU A 543 -33.30 2.98 -31.43
CA GLU A 543 -34.15 1.91 -30.89
C GLU A 543 -34.57 2.17 -29.43
N SER A 544 -34.12 3.27 -28.82
CA SER A 544 -34.46 3.61 -27.44
C SER A 544 -35.83 4.32 -27.34
N ASP A 545 -36.58 3.97 -26.29
CA ASP A 545 -37.90 4.60 -26.00
C ASP A 545 -37.75 6.06 -25.59
N VAL A 546 -36.65 6.36 -24.84
CA VAL A 546 -36.34 7.71 -24.37
C VAL A 546 -34.83 7.97 -24.54
N ILE A 547 -34.53 9.13 -25.09
CA ILE A 547 -33.14 9.63 -25.17
C ILE A 547 -33.01 10.77 -24.17
N LEU A 548 -32.01 10.65 -23.29
CA LEU A 548 -31.60 11.69 -22.36
C LEU A 548 -30.35 12.40 -22.91
N VAL A 549 -30.49 13.66 -23.24
CA VAL A 549 -29.39 14.47 -23.78
C VAL A 549 -28.76 15.24 -22.62
N MET A 550 -27.54 14.87 -22.27
CA MET A 550 -26.81 15.46 -21.16
C MET A 550 -25.78 16.47 -21.65
N LYS A 551 -25.72 17.61 -20.95
CA LYS A 551 -24.69 18.63 -21.12
C LYS A 551 -24.40 19.29 -19.77
N ASP A 552 -23.13 19.46 -19.45
CA ASP A 552 -22.69 20.13 -18.23
C ASP A 552 -23.41 19.61 -16.96
N GLY A 553 -23.57 18.29 -16.86
CA GLY A 553 -24.21 17.60 -15.73
C GLY A 553 -25.73 17.56 -15.74
N ASN A 554 -26.40 18.26 -16.64
CA ASN A 554 -27.87 18.36 -16.67
C ASN A 554 -28.47 17.67 -17.90
N ILE A 555 -29.72 17.18 -17.75
CA ILE A 555 -30.52 16.84 -18.90
C ILE A 555 -31.05 18.15 -19.52
N ILE A 556 -30.63 18.44 -20.74
CA ILE A 556 -31.06 19.61 -21.48
C ILE A 556 -32.22 19.31 -22.45
N GLU A 557 -32.34 18.07 -22.91
CA GLU A 557 -33.38 17.58 -23.78
C GLU A 557 -33.73 16.14 -23.43
N GLN A 558 -34.99 15.79 -23.52
CA GLN A 558 -35.45 14.40 -23.45
C GLN A 558 -36.61 14.17 -24.43
N GLY A 559 -36.73 12.97 -24.97
CA GLY A 559 -37.77 12.56 -25.92
C GLY A 559 -37.31 11.40 -26.80
N THR A 560 -38.12 11.05 -27.78
CA THR A 560 -37.77 10.07 -28.80
C THR A 560 -36.81 10.65 -29.84
N HIS A 561 -36.19 9.78 -30.63
CA HIS A 561 -35.29 10.19 -31.72
C HIS A 561 -35.94 11.21 -32.68
N GLU A 562 -37.19 10.94 -33.09
CA GLU A 562 -37.92 11.78 -34.05
C GLU A 562 -38.27 13.15 -33.45
N GLU A 563 -38.75 13.15 -32.20
CA GLU A 563 -39.11 14.39 -31.47
C GLU A 563 -37.88 15.30 -31.29
N LEU A 564 -36.75 14.73 -30.89
CA LEU A 564 -35.54 15.51 -30.65
C LEU A 564 -34.90 16.03 -31.93
N LEU A 565 -35.01 15.31 -33.05
CA LEU A 565 -34.58 15.81 -34.36
C LEU A 565 -35.48 16.95 -34.81
N ALA A 566 -36.82 16.83 -34.64
CA ALA A 566 -37.77 17.86 -35.03
C ALA A 566 -37.60 19.16 -34.21
N LYS A 567 -37.20 19.06 -32.93
CA LYS A 567 -36.89 20.24 -32.09
C LYS A 567 -35.69 21.07 -32.59
N GLY A 568 -34.80 20.49 -33.42
CA GLY A 568 -33.63 21.20 -33.96
C GLY A 568 -32.61 21.64 -32.89
N GLY A 569 -32.67 21.07 -31.69
CA GLY A 569 -31.93 21.47 -30.53
C GLY A 569 -30.47 20.95 -30.49
N PHE A 570 -29.96 20.72 -29.28
CA PHE A 570 -28.57 20.22 -29.07
C PHE A 570 -28.40 18.78 -29.59
N TYR A 571 -29.44 17.94 -29.43
CA TYR A 571 -29.43 16.58 -29.97
C TYR A 571 -29.28 16.58 -31.50
N ASN A 572 -29.99 17.43 -32.21
CA ASN A 572 -29.88 17.53 -33.68
C ASN A 572 -28.44 17.94 -34.09
N LYS A 573 -27.83 18.88 -33.37
CA LYS A 573 -26.42 19.28 -33.63
C LYS A 573 -25.46 18.12 -33.36
N LEU A 574 -25.65 17.40 -32.26
CA LEU A 574 -24.83 16.23 -31.90
C LEU A 574 -24.97 15.12 -32.94
N TYR A 575 -26.20 14.82 -33.34
CA TYR A 575 -26.53 13.85 -34.38
C TYR A 575 -25.85 14.18 -35.71
N ASN A 576 -26.00 15.41 -36.20
CA ASN A 576 -25.39 15.83 -37.46
C ASN A 576 -23.87 15.87 -37.41
N SER A 577 -23.27 16.15 -36.26
CA SER A 577 -21.83 16.19 -36.11
C SER A 577 -21.17 14.81 -36.01
N GLN A 578 -21.84 13.86 -35.37
CA GLN A 578 -21.26 12.53 -35.08
C GLN A 578 -21.78 11.43 -36.01
N PHE A 579 -23.01 11.50 -36.49
CA PHE A 579 -23.69 10.38 -37.14
C PHE A 579 -24.22 10.65 -38.54
N ALA A 580 -24.39 11.90 -38.97
CA ALA A 580 -24.97 12.22 -40.31
C ALA A 580 -23.98 11.98 -41.47
N LYS A 581 -22.73 11.59 -41.19
CA LYS A 581 -21.70 11.24 -42.19
C LYS A 581 -21.46 9.73 -42.31
N GLN A 582 -22.18 8.90 -41.56
CA GLN A 582 -22.23 7.45 -41.71
C GLN A 582 -23.51 7.02 -42.42
#